data_a6ff4b7cc5a7a2fdb057fbc1d89a602c
#
_entry.id   a6ff4b7cc5a7a2fdb057fbc1d89a602c
#
_cell.length_a   1.000
_cell.length_b   1.000
_cell.length_c   1.000
_cell.angle_alpha   90.00
_cell.angle_beta   90.00
_cell.angle_gamma   90.00
#
_symmetry.space_group_name_H-M   'P 1'
#
loop_
_entity.id
_entity.type
_entity.pdbx_description
1 polymer ?
#
loop_
_entity_poly.entity_id
_entity_poly.type
_entity_poly.pdbx_seq_one_letter_code
_entity_poly.pdbx_strand_id
1 'polypeptide(L)'
;VHEVSSALLLGHARPFEDEFKPGDRGIALEAALDKAAAEDRVLVLGLHGGRAENGELQAMCELRGIPFTGSGSASSNLAFDKVAAKRFAAIAGVLAPDGIELANLDAAFAEHGRLIAKPARDGSSYGLIFVNAKQDLVAVRNAAKSEEYVIEPFVAGVEATCGVLERSDGEVFSLPPIEIVPGEGAFDYTAKYLLESTQEICPGRFSPEISAALMDHAMRAHRALSCGGYSRTDFIISENGPVYLETNTLPGLTAASLYPKALKAQGIEFADFLRDQIVLAERRVRPSA
;
A
#
# COMPACT_ATOMS: atom_id res chain seq x y z
N VAL A 1 -21.72 -15.70 1.18
CA VAL A 1 -20.60 -14.95 0.60
C VAL A 1 -20.53 -15.31 -0.87
N HIS A 2 -20.68 -14.32 -1.75
CA HIS A 2 -20.48 -14.53 -3.17
C HIS A 2 -19.07 -14.05 -3.52
N GLU A 3 -18.25 -14.96 -4.04
CA GLU A 3 -16.94 -14.60 -4.57
C GLU A 3 -17.09 -14.09 -5.99
N VAL A 4 -16.52 -12.93 -6.26
CA VAL A 4 -16.37 -12.39 -7.61
C VAL A 4 -14.90 -12.54 -7.99
N SER A 5 -14.63 -13.11 -9.14
CA SER A 5 -13.24 -13.27 -9.59
C SER A 5 -12.55 -11.91 -9.73
N SER A 6 -11.43 -11.72 -9.06
CA SER A 6 -10.62 -10.50 -9.17
C SER A 6 -10.17 -10.21 -10.60
N ALA A 7 -9.93 -11.24 -11.41
CA ALA A 7 -9.57 -11.08 -12.82
C ALA A 7 -10.71 -10.51 -13.67
N LEU A 8 -11.96 -10.89 -13.39
CA LEU A 8 -13.13 -10.32 -14.04
C LEU A 8 -13.41 -8.90 -13.55
N LEU A 9 -13.24 -8.64 -12.24
CA LEU A 9 -13.40 -7.32 -11.65
C LEU A 9 -12.42 -6.29 -12.23
N LEU A 10 -11.17 -6.66 -12.43
CA LEU A 10 -10.09 -5.74 -12.76
C LEU A 10 -9.63 -5.84 -14.22
N GLY A 11 -10.08 -6.84 -14.97
CA GLY A 11 -9.61 -7.10 -16.34
C GLY A 11 -8.16 -7.56 -16.43
N HIS A 12 -7.57 -7.98 -15.31
CA HIS A 12 -6.19 -8.47 -15.24
C HIS A 12 -6.16 -9.97 -14.95
N ALA A 13 -5.28 -10.69 -15.66
CA ALA A 13 -4.85 -12.01 -15.21
C ALA A 13 -4.08 -11.85 -13.88
N ARG A 14 -4.17 -12.83 -12.99
CA ARG A 14 -3.36 -12.83 -11.76
C ARG A 14 -1.89 -12.86 -12.13
N PRO A 15 -1.06 -11.87 -11.72
CA PRO A 15 0.33 -11.77 -12.19
C PRO A 15 1.24 -12.92 -11.71
N PHE A 16 0.77 -13.76 -10.79
CA PHE A 16 1.56 -14.82 -10.16
C PHE A 16 1.01 -16.22 -10.38
N GLU A 17 -0.01 -16.40 -11.22
CA GLU A 17 -0.59 -17.72 -11.52
C GLU A 17 -0.61 -17.94 -13.03
N ASP A 18 0.21 -18.86 -13.52
CA ASP A 18 0.35 -19.18 -14.96
C ASP A 18 -0.91 -19.74 -15.63
N GLU A 19 -1.95 -20.11 -14.86
CA GLU A 19 -3.16 -20.76 -15.35
C GLU A 19 -4.47 -20.17 -14.80
N PHE A 20 -4.54 -18.86 -14.55
CA PHE A 20 -5.82 -18.28 -14.17
C PHE A 20 -6.81 -18.37 -15.33
N LYS A 21 -7.75 -19.31 -15.25
CA LYS A 21 -8.95 -19.35 -16.10
C LYS A 21 -10.10 -18.76 -15.29
N PRO A 22 -10.74 -17.66 -15.77
CA PRO A 22 -11.97 -17.23 -15.14
C PRO A 22 -12.94 -18.41 -15.16
N GLY A 23 -13.28 -18.91 -13.98
CA GLY A 23 -14.28 -19.97 -13.86
C GLY A 23 -15.66 -19.43 -14.26
N ASP A 24 -16.60 -20.32 -14.57
CA ASP A 24 -18.00 -19.99 -14.93
C ASP A 24 -18.77 -19.24 -13.82
N ARG A 25 -18.11 -18.92 -12.69
CA ARG A 25 -18.70 -18.25 -11.52
C ARG A 25 -18.45 -16.75 -11.44
N GLY A 26 -17.64 -16.20 -12.34
CA GLY A 26 -17.36 -14.77 -12.36
C GLY A 26 -18.50 -13.98 -13.01
N ILE A 27 -18.76 -12.80 -12.49
CA ILE A 27 -19.69 -11.83 -13.09
C ILE A 27 -18.93 -10.54 -13.40
N ALA A 28 -19.37 -9.77 -14.40
CA ALA A 28 -18.80 -8.48 -14.73
C ALA A 28 -18.87 -7.53 -13.53
N LEU A 29 -17.89 -6.60 -13.43
CA LEU A 29 -17.78 -5.67 -12.31
C LEU A 29 -19.10 -4.88 -12.10
N GLU A 30 -19.65 -4.28 -13.15
CA GLU A 30 -20.89 -3.51 -13.09
C GLU A 30 -22.05 -4.36 -12.56
N ALA A 31 -22.19 -5.58 -13.07
CA ALA A 31 -23.26 -6.49 -12.62
C ALA A 31 -23.06 -6.91 -11.15
N ALA A 32 -21.81 -7.06 -10.70
CA ALA A 32 -21.51 -7.34 -9.29
C ALA A 32 -21.88 -6.17 -8.39
N LEU A 33 -21.57 -4.94 -8.80
CA LEU A 33 -21.89 -3.74 -8.05
C LEU A 33 -23.40 -3.46 -8.04
N ASP A 34 -24.06 -3.59 -9.18
CA ASP A 34 -25.53 -3.41 -9.27
C ASP A 34 -26.26 -4.43 -8.39
N LYS A 35 -25.78 -5.67 -8.36
CA LYS A 35 -26.30 -6.70 -7.46
C LYS A 35 -26.04 -6.36 -6.00
N ALA A 36 -24.83 -5.89 -5.65
CA ALA A 36 -24.50 -5.49 -4.29
C ALA A 36 -25.39 -4.34 -3.80
N ALA A 37 -25.65 -3.34 -4.66
CA ALA A 37 -26.56 -2.26 -4.36
C ALA A 37 -28.01 -2.73 -4.18
N ALA A 38 -28.53 -3.57 -5.10
CA ALA A 38 -29.90 -4.07 -5.06
C ALA A 38 -30.18 -4.97 -3.84
N GLU A 39 -29.17 -5.69 -3.37
CA GLU A 39 -29.27 -6.61 -2.22
C GLU A 39 -28.76 -5.98 -0.91
N ASP A 40 -28.48 -4.68 -0.90
CA ASP A 40 -28.06 -3.92 0.29
C ASP A 40 -26.83 -4.53 1.00
N ARG A 41 -25.81 -4.91 0.21
CA ARG A 41 -24.63 -5.63 0.68
C ARG A 41 -23.50 -4.68 1.09
N VAL A 42 -22.69 -5.11 2.05
CA VAL A 42 -21.38 -4.52 2.35
C VAL A 42 -20.30 -5.27 1.56
N LEU A 43 -19.44 -4.54 0.86
CA LEU A 43 -18.32 -5.14 0.16
C LEU A 43 -17.06 -5.15 1.04
N VAL A 44 -16.51 -6.33 1.26
CA VAL A 44 -15.16 -6.47 1.84
C VAL A 44 -14.16 -6.44 0.71
N LEU A 45 -13.36 -5.36 0.64
CA LEU A 45 -12.36 -5.19 -0.40
C LEU A 45 -11.07 -5.90 -0.01
N GLY A 46 -10.92 -7.16 -0.45
CA GLY A 46 -9.71 -7.98 -0.26
C GLY A 46 -8.80 -7.99 -1.50
N LEU A 47 -8.81 -6.91 -2.28
CA LEU A 47 -8.06 -6.75 -3.52
C LEU A 47 -6.80 -5.92 -3.28
N HIS A 48 -5.78 -6.05 -4.14
CA HIS A 48 -4.53 -5.32 -4.02
C HIS A 48 -4.07 -4.82 -5.39
N GLY A 49 -3.55 -3.59 -5.43
CA GLY A 49 -3.00 -2.95 -6.63
C GLY A 49 -4.04 -2.46 -7.65
N GLY A 50 -3.56 -1.72 -8.64
CA GLY A 50 -4.32 -1.26 -9.80
C GLY A 50 -5.61 -0.53 -9.46
N ARG A 51 -6.67 -0.80 -10.25
CA ARG A 51 -8.00 -0.17 -10.10
C ARG A 51 -8.71 -0.47 -8.76
N ALA A 52 -8.27 -1.50 -8.05
CA ALA A 52 -8.83 -1.81 -6.74
C ALA A 52 -8.31 -0.86 -5.66
N GLU A 53 -7.08 -0.33 -5.82
CA GLU A 53 -6.39 0.47 -4.81
C GLU A 53 -6.24 1.94 -5.19
N ASN A 54 -6.39 2.29 -6.49
CA ASN A 54 -6.24 3.66 -6.99
C ASN A 54 -7.46 4.57 -6.77
N GLY A 55 -8.51 4.10 -6.10
CA GLY A 55 -9.74 4.85 -5.83
C GLY A 55 -10.87 4.64 -6.83
N GLU A 56 -10.62 4.02 -8.00
CA GLU A 56 -11.65 3.82 -9.02
C GLU A 56 -12.80 2.92 -8.53
N LEU A 57 -12.48 1.76 -7.97
CA LEU A 57 -13.48 0.84 -7.43
C LEU A 57 -14.26 1.47 -6.29
N GLN A 58 -13.56 2.19 -5.41
CA GLN A 58 -14.18 2.92 -4.30
C GLN A 58 -15.16 3.98 -4.81
N ALA A 59 -14.80 4.76 -5.84
CA ALA A 59 -15.69 5.74 -6.45
C ALA A 59 -16.93 5.09 -7.08
N MET A 60 -16.78 3.93 -7.72
CA MET A 60 -17.90 3.17 -8.28
C MET A 60 -18.87 2.70 -7.18
N CYS A 61 -18.37 2.32 -6.02
CA CYS A 61 -19.17 1.96 -4.84
C CYS A 61 -19.86 3.20 -4.25
N GLU A 62 -19.13 4.29 -4.05
CA GLU A 62 -19.65 5.55 -3.51
C GLU A 62 -20.81 6.10 -4.35
N LEU A 63 -20.66 6.12 -5.69
CA LEU A 63 -21.73 6.57 -6.62
C LEU A 63 -22.99 5.72 -6.56
N ARG A 64 -22.88 4.45 -6.14
CA ARG A 64 -24.02 3.52 -6.01
C ARG A 64 -24.55 3.43 -4.58
N GLY A 65 -23.96 4.15 -3.62
CA GLY A 65 -24.30 4.04 -2.21
C GLY A 65 -24.01 2.67 -1.61
N ILE A 66 -23.02 1.94 -2.13
CA ILE A 66 -22.62 0.63 -1.64
C ILE A 66 -21.59 0.81 -0.51
N PRO A 67 -21.88 0.31 0.72
CA PRO A 67 -20.88 0.30 1.79
C PRO A 67 -19.72 -0.64 1.44
N PHE A 68 -18.47 -0.20 1.73
CA PHE A 68 -17.27 -1.01 1.53
C PHE A 68 -16.22 -0.75 2.61
N THR A 69 -15.38 -1.75 2.88
CA THR A 69 -14.32 -1.66 3.91
C THR A 69 -13.10 -0.88 3.42
N GLY A 70 -12.39 -0.25 4.35
CA GLY A 70 -11.17 0.51 4.08
C GLY A 70 -11.42 1.97 3.68
N SER A 71 -10.44 2.61 3.08
CA SER A 71 -10.43 4.02 2.71
C SER A 71 -11.37 4.33 1.53
N GLY A 72 -11.89 5.56 1.47
CA GLY A 72 -12.71 6.06 0.36
C GLY A 72 -11.90 6.37 -0.91
N SER A 73 -12.60 6.72 -1.99
CA SER A 73 -11.98 6.94 -3.31
C SER A 73 -10.91 8.02 -3.32
N ALA A 74 -11.19 9.18 -2.72
CA ALA A 74 -10.26 10.30 -2.68
C ALA A 74 -8.97 9.95 -1.93
N SER A 75 -9.09 9.31 -0.79
CA SER A 75 -7.99 8.86 0.06
C SER A 75 -7.15 7.78 -0.62
N SER A 76 -7.81 6.79 -1.23
CA SER A 76 -7.15 5.74 -1.99
C SER A 76 -6.37 6.30 -3.19
N ASN A 77 -6.96 7.22 -3.94
CA ASN A 77 -6.29 7.88 -5.07
C ASN A 77 -5.07 8.69 -4.60
N LEU A 78 -5.23 9.45 -3.49
CA LEU A 78 -4.15 10.25 -2.92
C LEU A 78 -2.98 9.37 -2.43
N ALA A 79 -3.28 8.26 -1.75
CA ALA A 79 -2.26 7.34 -1.25
C ALA A 79 -1.54 6.58 -2.39
N PHE A 80 -2.25 6.27 -3.48
CA PHE A 80 -1.72 5.56 -4.63
C PHE A 80 -0.77 6.42 -5.48
N ASP A 81 -0.93 7.75 -5.46
CA ASP A 81 -0.03 8.70 -6.09
C ASP A 81 1.18 8.99 -5.17
N LYS A 82 2.32 8.34 -5.46
CA LYS A 82 3.53 8.45 -4.62
C LYS A 82 4.06 9.88 -4.48
N VAL A 83 3.89 10.72 -5.50
CA VAL A 83 4.32 12.14 -5.45
C VAL A 83 3.46 12.90 -4.47
N ALA A 84 2.13 12.76 -4.60
CA ALA A 84 1.18 13.42 -3.72
C ALA A 84 1.29 12.88 -2.29
N ALA A 85 1.28 11.55 -2.11
CA ALA A 85 1.36 10.90 -0.80
C ALA A 85 2.59 11.37 0.00
N LYS A 86 3.78 11.42 -0.63
CA LYS A 86 5.00 11.91 0.01
C LYS A 86 4.91 13.37 0.44
N ARG A 87 4.33 14.22 -0.39
CA ARG A 87 4.13 15.64 -0.03
C ARG A 87 3.24 15.80 1.20
N PHE A 88 2.12 15.06 1.24
CA PHE A 88 1.23 15.09 2.40
C PHE A 88 1.88 14.51 3.66
N ALA A 89 2.62 13.39 3.53
CA ALA A 89 3.37 12.82 4.63
C ALA A 89 4.43 13.81 5.16
N ALA A 90 5.19 14.47 4.28
CA ALA A 90 6.19 15.47 4.65
C ALA A 90 5.57 16.68 5.37
N ILE A 91 4.42 17.19 4.92
CA ILE A 91 3.68 18.27 5.60
C ILE A 91 3.25 17.84 7.00
N ALA A 92 2.93 16.55 7.19
CA ALA A 92 2.61 15.99 8.51
C ALA A 92 3.86 15.70 9.37
N GLY A 93 5.05 16.05 8.91
CA GLY A 93 6.32 15.87 9.64
C GLY A 93 6.86 14.44 9.58
N VAL A 94 6.45 13.65 8.58
CA VAL A 94 7.05 12.33 8.29
C VAL A 94 8.20 12.52 7.32
N LEU A 95 9.38 12.02 7.66
CA LEU A 95 10.56 12.13 6.82
C LEU A 95 10.34 11.36 5.51
N ALA A 96 10.48 12.03 4.38
CA ALA A 96 10.34 11.45 3.05
C ALA A 96 11.51 11.94 2.16
N PRO A 97 11.99 11.12 1.20
CA PRO A 97 13.03 11.58 0.28
C PRO A 97 12.49 12.68 -0.63
N ASP A 98 13.33 13.65 -0.95
CA ASP A 98 13.01 14.65 -1.95
C ASP A 98 12.97 14.02 -3.35
N GLY A 99 11.93 14.35 -4.11
CA GLY A 99 11.80 13.94 -5.51
C GLY A 99 12.79 14.70 -6.41
N ILE A 100 13.39 13.98 -7.34
CA ILE A 100 14.32 14.51 -8.33
C ILE A 100 13.60 14.67 -9.67
N GLU A 101 13.65 15.86 -10.25
CA GLU A 101 13.14 16.10 -11.59
C GLU A 101 14.02 15.38 -12.64
N LEU A 102 13.41 14.80 -13.67
CA LEU A 102 14.10 14.07 -14.72
C LEU A 102 15.19 14.93 -15.42
N ALA A 103 14.98 16.24 -15.52
CA ALA A 103 15.94 17.17 -16.07
C ALA A 103 17.25 17.25 -15.25
N ASN A 104 17.18 16.98 -13.96
CA ASN A 104 18.29 17.04 -13.02
C ASN A 104 18.96 15.68 -12.75
N LEU A 105 18.57 14.65 -13.48
CA LEU A 105 18.93 13.24 -13.22
C LEU A 105 20.46 13.01 -13.18
N ASP A 106 21.25 13.62 -14.13
CA ASP A 106 22.70 13.46 -14.15
C ASP A 106 23.38 14.16 -12.97
N ALA A 107 22.91 15.36 -12.63
CA ALA A 107 23.43 16.13 -11.50
C ALA A 107 23.12 15.41 -10.18
N ALA A 108 21.92 14.91 -10.01
CA ALA A 108 21.51 14.15 -8.83
C ALA A 108 22.31 12.86 -8.68
N PHE A 109 22.57 12.15 -9.79
CA PHE A 109 23.42 10.96 -9.72
C PHE A 109 24.87 11.32 -9.34
N ALA A 110 25.40 12.43 -9.84
CA ALA A 110 26.74 12.90 -9.46
C ALA A 110 26.83 13.30 -7.98
N GLU A 111 25.76 13.85 -7.42
CA GLU A 111 25.67 14.26 -6.01
C GLU A 111 25.47 13.07 -5.06
N HIS A 112 24.50 12.19 -5.35
CA HIS A 112 24.06 11.11 -4.43
C HIS A 112 24.72 9.76 -4.70
N GLY A 113 25.31 9.56 -5.90
CA GLY A 113 25.98 8.31 -6.30
C GLY A 113 25.04 7.13 -6.56
N ARG A 114 23.88 7.06 -5.90
CA ARG A 114 22.86 6.02 -6.08
C ARG A 114 21.47 6.63 -6.05
N LEU A 115 20.63 6.23 -7.01
CA LEU A 115 19.25 6.67 -7.08
C LEU A 115 18.31 5.46 -7.21
N ILE A 116 17.03 5.71 -6.97
CA ILE A 116 15.93 4.78 -7.21
C ILE A 116 14.87 5.49 -8.05
N ALA A 117 14.33 4.82 -9.04
CA ALA A 117 13.23 5.33 -9.83
C ALA A 117 12.10 4.29 -9.86
N LYS A 118 10.87 4.74 -9.66
CA LYS A 118 9.68 3.87 -9.61
C LYS A 118 8.48 4.59 -10.24
N PRO A 119 7.52 3.87 -10.86
CA PRO A 119 6.29 4.46 -11.34
C PRO A 119 5.58 5.24 -10.24
N ALA A 120 5.10 6.44 -10.56
CA ALA A 120 4.41 7.30 -9.60
C ALA A 120 3.09 6.68 -9.12
N ARG A 121 2.43 5.90 -9.98
CA ARG A 121 1.09 5.33 -9.76
C ARG A 121 1.06 3.84 -10.09
N ASP A 122 1.81 3.05 -9.36
CA ASP A 122 1.77 1.60 -9.45
C ASP A 122 2.11 0.97 -8.10
N GLY A 123 1.77 -0.31 -7.93
CA GLY A 123 2.03 -1.10 -6.73
C GLY A 123 3.02 -2.24 -6.98
N SER A 124 3.31 -3.01 -5.91
CA SER A 124 4.08 -4.26 -5.98
C SER A 124 5.47 -4.14 -6.61
N SER A 125 6.11 -2.97 -6.52
CA SER A 125 7.46 -2.71 -7.05
C SER A 125 7.65 -2.97 -8.55
N TYR A 126 6.56 -3.05 -9.28
CA TYR A 126 6.63 -3.13 -10.74
C TYR A 126 7.33 -1.88 -11.30
N GLY A 127 8.20 -2.05 -12.29
CA GLY A 127 8.91 -0.94 -12.92
C GLY A 127 9.99 -0.25 -12.07
N LEU A 128 10.35 -0.81 -10.90
CA LEU A 128 11.41 -0.27 -10.04
C LEU A 128 12.78 -0.36 -10.74
N ILE A 129 13.51 0.76 -10.76
CA ILE A 129 14.83 0.86 -11.38
C ILE A 129 15.84 1.33 -10.32
N PHE A 130 16.87 0.51 -10.07
CA PHE A 130 18.03 0.91 -9.29
C PHE A 130 19.07 1.56 -10.20
N VAL A 131 19.53 2.75 -9.83
CA VAL A 131 20.60 3.46 -10.54
C VAL A 131 21.86 3.37 -9.67
N ASN A 132 22.69 2.41 -10.00
CA ASN A 132 23.96 2.18 -9.31
C ASN A 132 25.17 2.69 -10.12
N ALA A 133 24.98 2.91 -11.42
CA ALA A 133 26.01 3.39 -12.32
C ALA A 133 25.42 4.35 -13.37
N LYS A 134 26.26 5.20 -13.97
CA LYS A 134 25.83 6.22 -14.94
C LYS A 134 25.07 5.64 -16.14
N GLN A 135 25.38 4.43 -16.57
CA GLN A 135 24.68 3.74 -17.65
C GLN A 135 23.20 3.45 -17.32
N ASP A 136 22.87 3.28 -16.04
CA ASP A 136 21.49 2.94 -15.60
C ASP A 136 20.54 4.14 -15.80
N LEU A 137 21.06 5.37 -15.91
CA LEU A 137 20.26 6.57 -16.19
C LEU A 137 19.48 6.47 -17.50
N VAL A 138 19.98 5.69 -18.48
CA VAL A 138 19.29 5.46 -19.75
C VAL A 138 17.97 4.70 -19.53
N ALA A 139 17.96 3.74 -18.63
CA ALA A 139 16.75 2.98 -18.29
C ALA A 139 15.68 3.90 -17.69
N VAL A 140 16.06 4.78 -16.75
CA VAL A 140 15.13 5.77 -16.16
C VAL A 140 14.54 6.69 -17.22
N ARG A 141 15.39 7.26 -18.12
CA ARG A 141 14.91 8.13 -19.20
C ARG A 141 13.98 7.43 -20.18
N ASN A 142 14.21 6.14 -20.44
CA ASN A 142 13.35 5.37 -21.33
C ASN A 142 12.01 5.06 -20.67
N ALA A 143 12.01 4.64 -19.40
CA ALA A 143 10.81 4.37 -18.64
C ALA A 143 9.94 5.62 -18.49
N ALA A 144 10.55 6.77 -18.19
CA ALA A 144 9.86 8.06 -18.05
C ALA A 144 9.24 8.62 -19.34
N LYS A 145 9.43 7.97 -20.50
CA LYS A 145 8.72 8.32 -21.76
C LYS A 145 7.30 7.76 -21.82
N SER A 146 7.05 6.68 -21.11
CA SER A 146 5.76 5.96 -21.17
C SER A 146 4.84 6.32 -20.00
N GLU A 147 5.42 6.66 -18.85
CA GLU A 147 4.67 6.97 -17.63
C GLU A 147 5.47 7.88 -16.69
N GLU A 148 4.80 8.46 -15.70
CA GLU A 148 5.43 9.32 -14.69
C GLU A 148 6.22 8.46 -13.70
N TYR A 149 7.48 8.85 -13.43
CA TYR A 149 8.38 8.21 -12.48
C TYR A 149 8.73 9.14 -11.32
N VAL A 150 8.68 8.60 -10.11
CA VAL A 150 9.32 9.22 -8.94
C VAL A 150 10.78 8.79 -8.93
N ILE A 151 11.68 9.77 -8.94
CA ILE A 151 13.13 9.55 -8.86
C ILE A 151 13.61 10.12 -7.53
N GLU A 152 14.40 9.36 -6.79
CA GLU A 152 14.81 9.70 -5.42
C GLU A 152 16.25 9.26 -5.15
N PRO A 153 16.97 9.89 -4.20
CA PRO A 153 18.17 9.32 -3.65
C PRO A 153 17.88 7.93 -3.06
N PHE A 154 18.80 7.00 -3.24
CA PHE A 154 18.67 5.68 -2.62
C PHE A 154 18.87 5.79 -1.11
N VAL A 155 17.87 5.42 -0.35
CA VAL A 155 17.95 5.38 1.11
C VAL A 155 18.40 4.00 1.56
N ALA A 156 19.59 3.94 2.17
CA ALA A 156 20.10 2.71 2.78
C ALA A 156 19.51 2.53 4.18
N GLY A 157 19.17 1.29 4.55
CA GLY A 157 18.64 1.01 5.87
C GLY A 157 17.88 -0.32 5.96
N VAL A 158 17.17 -0.49 7.06
CA VAL A 158 16.33 -1.66 7.33
C VAL A 158 14.91 -1.37 6.89
N GLU A 159 14.31 -2.27 6.13
CA GLU A 159 12.92 -2.13 5.73
C GLU A 159 11.97 -2.50 6.86
N ALA A 160 10.97 -1.64 7.05
CA ALA A 160 9.95 -1.81 8.05
C ALA A 160 8.57 -1.43 7.50
N THR A 161 7.52 -1.98 8.09
CA THR A 161 6.16 -1.55 7.81
C THR A 161 5.35 -1.44 9.10
N CYS A 162 4.37 -0.54 9.11
CA CYS A 162 3.50 -0.33 10.27
C CYS A 162 2.05 -0.13 9.81
N GLY A 163 1.15 -0.94 10.39
CA GLY A 163 -0.29 -0.83 10.17
C GLY A 163 -0.93 0.22 11.08
N VAL A 164 -2.02 0.82 10.60
CA VAL A 164 -2.94 1.63 11.41
C VAL A 164 -4.32 0.99 11.31
N LEU A 165 -5.04 0.95 12.43
CA LEU A 165 -6.38 0.40 12.55
C LEU A 165 -7.31 1.42 13.20
N GLU A 166 -8.48 1.60 12.59
CA GLU A 166 -9.65 2.25 13.18
C GLU A 166 -10.67 1.19 13.59
N ARG A 167 -11.15 1.26 14.83
CA ARG A 167 -12.18 0.38 15.38
C ARG A 167 -13.56 1.01 15.26
N SER A 168 -14.57 0.18 15.37
CA SER A 168 -15.97 0.63 15.31
C SER A 168 -16.39 1.56 16.44
N ASP A 169 -15.66 1.60 17.56
CA ASP A 169 -15.85 2.56 18.67
C ASP A 169 -15.21 3.93 18.43
N GLY A 170 -14.46 4.09 17.31
CA GLY A 170 -13.78 5.33 16.93
C GLY A 170 -12.34 5.41 17.43
N GLU A 171 -11.82 4.39 18.11
CA GLU A 171 -10.41 4.32 18.45
C GLU A 171 -9.56 4.11 17.20
N VAL A 172 -8.50 4.92 17.03
CA VAL A 172 -7.53 4.80 15.94
C VAL A 172 -6.13 4.66 16.52
N PHE A 173 -5.45 3.58 16.21
CA PHE A 173 -4.11 3.29 16.74
C PHE A 173 -3.23 2.55 15.73
N SER A 174 -1.91 2.62 15.96
CA SER A 174 -0.91 1.91 15.16
C SER A 174 -0.70 0.49 15.70
N LEU A 175 -0.56 -0.46 14.80
CA LEU A 175 -0.21 -1.85 15.11
C LEU A 175 1.31 -1.99 15.35
N PRO A 176 1.76 -3.09 15.95
CA PRO A 176 3.19 -3.36 16.10
C PRO A 176 3.91 -3.34 14.75
N PRO A 177 5.04 -2.61 14.64
CA PRO A 177 5.82 -2.57 13.40
C PRO A 177 6.39 -3.95 13.05
N ILE A 178 6.55 -4.19 11.75
CA ILE A 178 7.14 -5.42 11.22
C ILE A 178 8.48 -5.09 10.58
N GLU A 179 9.49 -5.89 10.89
CA GLU A 179 10.80 -5.85 10.24
C GLU A 179 10.79 -6.79 9.03
N ILE A 180 11.27 -6.30 7.89
CA ILE A 180 11.39 -7.07 6.67
C ILE A 180 12.88 -7.32 6.41
N VAL A 181 13.29 -8.58 6.55
CA VAL A 181 14.68 -9.02 6.37
C VAL A 181 14.78 -9.77 5.05
N PRO A 182 15.45 -9.19 4.03
CA PRO A 182 15.71 -9.89 2.78
C PRO A 182 16.53 -11.16 3.03
N GLY A 183 16.23 -12.24 2.30
CA GLY A 183 17.05 -13.45 2.34
C GLY A 183 18.46 -13.23 1.76
N GLU A 184 19.39 -14.14 2.07
CA GLU A 184 20.76 -14.08 1.55
C GLU A 184 20.77 -14.11 0.01
N GLY A 185 21.48 -13.15 -0.60
CA GLY A 185 21.57 -13.01 -2.07
C GLY A 185 20.53 -12.08 -2.71
N ALA A 186 19.59 -11.53 -1.99
CA ALA A 186 18.60 -10.59 -2.50
C ALA A 186 19.17 -9.15 -2.60
N PHE A 187 20.18 -8.96 -3.46
CA PHE A 187 20.65 -7.62 -3.82
C PHE A 187 19.76 -6.94 -4.87
N ASP A 188 18.83 -7.70 -5.47
CA ASP A 188 17.88 -7.22 -6.45
C ASP A 188 16.46 -7.35 -5.90
N TYR A 189 15.68 -6.26 -5.97
CA TYR A 189 14.33 -6.17 -5.42
C TYR A 189 13.36 -7.19 -6.06
N THR A 190 13.59 -7.57 -7.30
CA THR A 190 12.84 -8.63 -8.00
C THR A 190 13.02 -10.00 -7.32
N ALA A 191 14.21 -10.25 -6.77
CA ALA A 191 14.50 -11.44 -5.99
C ALA A 191 13.81 -11.43 -4.61
N LYS A 192 13.51 -10.26 -4.07
CA LYS A 192 12.95 -10.05 -2.73
C LYS A 192 11.53 -10.61 -2.56
N TYR A 193 10.71 -10.53 -3.61
CA TYR A 193 9.32 -11.03 -3.61
C TYR A 193 9.17 -12.45 -4.19
N LEU A 194 10.18 -12.92 -4.94
CA LEU A 194 10.17 -14.25 -5.56
C LEU A 194 10.96 -15.30 -4.76
N LEU A 195 11.77 -14.89 -3.78
CA LEU A 195 12.52 -15.83 -2.94
C LEU A 195 11.72 -16.12 -1.67
N GLU A 196 11.48 -17.40 -1.40
CA GLU A 196 10.89 -17.94 -0.16
C GLU A 196 11.70 -17.60 1.12
N SER A 197 12.77 -16.80 0.99
CA SER A 197 13.74 -16.53 2.05
C SER A 197 13.56 -15.19 2.77
N THR A 198 12.61 -14.31 2.35
CA THR A 198 12.32 -13.06 3.08
C THR A 198 11.67 -13.37 4.42
N GLN A 199 12.28 -12.89 5.52
CA GLN A 199 11.74 -13.05 6.86
C GLN A 199 10.96 -11.79 7.25
N GLU A 200 9.74 -11.98 7.74
CA GLU A 200 8.85 -10.94 8.24
C GLU A 200 8.68 -11.13 9.74
N ILE A 201 9.36 -10.31 10.53
CA ILE A 201 9.43 -10.44 11.98
C ILE A 201 8.45 -9.44 12.64
N CYS A 202 7.46 -9.96 13.33
CA CYS A 202 6.43 -9.18 14.01
C CYS A 202 6.26 -9.62 15.49
N PRO A 203 6.41 -8.72 16.46
CA PRO A 203 6.95 -7.36 16.36
C PRO A 203 8.39 -7.33 15.86
N GLY A 204 8.75 -6.27 15.11
CA GLY A 204 10.11 -6.08 14.59
C GLY A 204 11.14 -5.89 15.72
N ARG A 205 12.40 -6.27 15.45
CA ARG A 205 13.51 -6.20 16.41
C ARG A 205 14.11 -4.79 16.50
N PHE A 206 13.27 -3.80 16.64
CA PHE A 206 13.65 -2.39 16.73
C PHE A 206 13.81 -1.94 18.18
N SER A 207 14.58 -0.87 18.40
CA SER A 207 14.57 -0.22 19.72
C SER A 207 13.18 0.36 20.03
N PRO A 208 12.84 0.57 21.32
CA PRO A 208 11.57 1.22 21.69
C PRO A 208 11.35 2.56 21.00
N GLU A 209 12.42 3.36 20.81
CA GLU A 209 12.38 4.68 20.18
C GLU A 209 12.04 4.56 18.69
N ILE A 210 12.67 3.63 17.97
CA ILE A 210 12.40 3.37 16.55
C ILE A 210 10.98 2.81 16.36
N SER A 211 10.56 1.89 17.23
CA SER A 211 9.20 1.36 17.20
C SER A 211 8.17 2.47 17.40
N ALA A 212 8.37 3.35 18.37
CA ALA A 212 7.50 4.49 18.64
C ALA A 212 7.47 5.48 17.46
N ALA A 213 8.63 5.75 16.84
CA ALA A 213 8.71 6.62 15.67
C ALA A 213 7.98 6.02 14.45
N LEU A 214 8.11 4.72 14.18
CA LEU A 214 7.38 4.03 13.11
C LEU A 214 5.86 4.12 13.32
N MET A 215 5.41 3.88 14.56
CA MET A 215 3.99 3.94 14.92
C MET A 215 3.43 5.37 14.78
N ASP A 216 4.16 6.39 15.25
CA ASP A 216 3.78 7.79 15.12
C ASP A 216 3.75 8.24 13.64
N HIS A 217 4.77 7.89 12.86
CA HIS A 217 4.84 8.24 11.45
C HIS A 217 3.74 7.54 10.63
N ALA A 218 3.44 6.28 10.89
CA ALA A 218 2.33 5.57 10.24
C ALA A 218 0.98 6.25 10.56
N MET A 219 0.76 6.63 11.83
CA MET A 219 -0.44 7.36 12.25
C MET A 219 -0.55 8.73 11.58
N ARG A 220 0.54 9.49 11.49
CA ARG A 220 0.57 10.80 10.81
C ARG A 220 0.29 10.65 9.32
N ALA A 221 0.90 9.68 8.65
CA ALA A 221 0.66 9.38 7.23
C ALA A 221 -0.80 8.99 6.98
N HIS A 222 -1.36 8.09 7.80
CA HIS A 222 -2.76 7.69 7.75
C HIS A 222 -3.71 8.89 7.81
N ARG A 223 -3.49 9.79 8.77
CA ARG A 223 -4.30 11.01 8.94
C ARG A 223 -4.10 12.02 7.82
N ALA A 224 -2.85 12.26 7.41
CA ALA A 224 -2.53 13.20 6.34
C ALA A 224 -3.15 12.81 4.99
N LEU A 225 -3.23 11.50 4.73
CA LEU A 225 -3.85 10.95 3.53
C LEU A 225 -5.36 10.73 3.69
N SER A 226 -5.95 11.13 4.84
CA SER A 226 -7.36 10.94 5.17
C SER A 226 -7.80 9.47 5.02
N CYS A 227 -6.93 8.51 5.33
CA CYS A 227 -7.25 7.10 5.30
C CYS A 227 -8.35 6.79 6.32
N GLY A 228 -9.20 5.82 6.02
CA GLY A 228 -10.25 5.34 6.90
C GLY A 228 -10.18 3.83 7.09
N GLY A 229 -10.63 3.37 8.23
CA GLY A 229 -10.67 1.97 8.60
C GLY A 229 -9.30 1.37 8.88
N TYR A 230 -8.47 1.22 7.86
CA TYR A 230 -7.12 0.67 8.01
C TYR A 230 -6.19 1.11 6.88
N SER A 231 -4.89 1.08 7.15
CA SER A 231 -3.82 1.29 6.17
C SER A 231 -2.53 0.63 6.63
N ARG A 232 -1.54 0.51 5.73
CA ARG A 232 -0.19 0.08 6.04
C ARG A 232 0.81 1.02 5.39
N THR A 233 1.74 1.55 6.18
CA THR A 233 2.78 2.44 5.68
C THR A 233 4.13 1.74 5.73
N ASP A 234 4.86 1.81 4.62
CA ASP A 234 6.15 1.17 4.42
C ASP A 234 7.29 2.20 4.56
N PHE A 235 8.38 1.81 5.22
CA PHE A 235 9.50 2.66 5.61
C PHE A 235 10.85 1.99 5.34
N ILE A 236 11.90 2.82 5.19
CA ILE A 236 13.30 2.43 5.42
C ILE A 236 13.78 3.12 6.68
N ILE A 237 14.31 2.37 7.63
CA ILE A 237 14.96 2.91 8.82
C ILE A 237 16.39 3.27 8.46
N SER A 238 16.63 4.55 8.21
CA SER A 238 17.94 5.12 7.93
C SER A 238 18.65 5.55 9.23
N GLU A 239 19.87 6.06 9.12
CA GLU A 239 20.58 6.69 10.24
C GLU A 239 19.85 7.91 10.82
N ASN A 240 18.99 8.56 10.03
CA ASN A 240 18.18 9.72 10.43
C ASN A 240 16.76 9.33 10.92
N GLY A 241 16.48 8.03 11.05
CA GLY A 241 15.18 7.50 11.47
C GLY A 241 14.34 6.94 10.33
N PRO A 242 13.04 6.66 10.58
CA PRO A 242 12.15 6.08 9.58
C PRO A 242 11.84 7.04 8.42
N VAL A 243 12.17 6.63 7.21
CA VAL A 243 11.93 7.35 5.95
C VAL A 243 10.73 6.72 5.24
N TYR A 244 9.73 7.50 4.94
CA TYR A 244 8.49 7.10 4.28
C TYR A 244 8.73 6.61 2.84
N LEU A 245 8.15 5.48 2.48
CA LEU A 245 8.14 4.96 1.11
C LEU A 245 6.78 5.15 0.44
N GLU A 246 5.73 4.58 1.03
CA GLU A 246 4.36 4.62 0.54
C GLU A 246 3.35 4.24 1.65
N THR A 247 2.07 4.51 1.40
CA THR A 247 0.96 4.04 2.24
C THR A 247 -0.03 3.25 1.39
N ASN A 248 -0.30 2.01 1.80
CA ASN A 248 -1.24 1.10 1.16
C ASN A 248 -2.60 1.19 1.85
N THR A 249 -3.65 1.56 1.12
CA THR A 249 -5.02 1.65 1.65
C THR A 249 -5.77 0.32 1.59
N LEU A 250 -5.29 -0.64 0.80
CA LEU A 250 -5.76 -2.02 0.74
C LEU A 250 -4.58 -2.99 0.91
N PRO A 251 -3.96 -3.05 2.11
CA PRO A 251 -2.90 -4.01 2.39
C PRO A 251 -3.45 -5.43 2.26
N GLY A 252 -2.58 -6.38 1.89
CA GLY A 252 -2.95 -7.79 1.77
C GLY A 252 -3.57 -8.33 3.06
N LEU A 253 -4.65 -9.10 2.92
CA LEU A 253 -5.44 -9.66 4.03
C LEU A 253 -5.39 -11.20 4.08
N THR A 254 -4.48 -11.85 3.35
CA THR A 254 -4.27 -13.31 3.47
C THR A 254 -3.55 -13.65 4.77
N ALA A 255 -3.64 -14.90 5.22
CA ALA A 255 -2.94 -15.34 6.44
C ALA A 255 -1.41 -15.13 6.40
N ALA A 256 -0.82 -15.10 5.20
CA ALA A 256 0.60 -14.84 4.99
C ALA A 256 0.94 -13.35 4.94
N SER A 257 -0.04 -12.46 4.80
CA SER A 257 0.17 -11.03 4.62
C SER A 257 0.62 -10.32 5.91
N LEU A 258 1.34 -9.21 5.75
CA LEU A 258 1.92 -8.41 6.83
C LEU A 258 0.85 -7.83 7.78
N TYR A 259 -0.26 -7.32 7.24
CA TYR A 259 -1.28 -6.69 8.05
C TYR A 259 -1.97 -7.68 9.03
N PRO A 260 -2.43 -8.87 8.62
CA PRO A 260 -2.92 -9.90 9.55
C PRO A 260 -1.89 -10.36 10.58
N LYS A 261 -0.59 -10.38 10.24
CA LYS A 261 0.49 -10.69 11.22
C LYS A 261 0.57 -9.63 12.30
N ALA A 262 0.44 -8.34 11.95
CA ALA A 262 0.43 -7.23 12.89
C ALA A 262 -0.81 -7.28 13.79
N LEU A 263 -2.01 -7.58 13.25
CA LEU A 263 -3.23 -7.77 14.05
C LEU A 263 -3.03 -8.88 15.09
N LYS A 264 -2.51 -10.03 14.67
CA LYS A 264 -2.24 -11.16 15.57
C LYS A 264 -1.23 -10.80 16.66
N ALA A 265 -0.16 -10.07 16.33
CA ALA A 265 0.82 -9.60 17.30
C ALA A 265 0.22 -8.62 18.33
N GLN A 266 -0.81 -7.84 17.93
CA GLN A 266 -1.59 -6.96 18.80
C GLN A 266 -2.64 -7.73 19.62
N GLY A 267 -2.85 -9.02 19.39
CA GLY A 267 -3.89 -9.82 20.03
C GLY A 267 -5.29 -9.58 19.48
N ILE A 268 -5.40 -9.10 18.24
CA ILE A 268 -6.68 -8.83 17.57
C ILE A 268 -6.99 -9.99 16.62
N GLU A 269 -8.14 -10.62 16.86
CA GLU A 269 -8.63 -11.67 15.98
C GLU A 269 -9.10 -11.07 14.63
N PHE A 270 -8.77 -11.75 13.52
CA PHE A 270 -9.12 -11.27 12.19
C PHE A 270 -10.63 -11.09 11.98
N ALA A 271 -11.45 -11.93 12.64
CA ALA A 271 -12.90 -11.80 12.61
C ALA A 271 -13.40 -10.53 13.31
N ASP A 272 -12.74 -10.08 14.39
CA ASP A 272 -13.09 -8.85 15.09
C ASP A 272 -12.70 -7.63 14.26
N PHE A 273 -11.50 -7.66 13.65
CA PHE A 273 -11.09 -6.66 12.66
C PHE A 273 -12.13 -6.51 11.53
N LEU A 274 -12.55 -7.61 10.90
CA LEU A 274 -13.53 -7.55 9.82
C LEU A 274 -14.88 -7.01 10.29
N ARG A 275 -15.32 -7.37 11.50
CA ARG A 275 -16.57 -6.86 12.08
C ARG A 275 -16.51 -5.35 12.27
N ASP A 276 -15.40 -4.81 12.80
CA ASP A 276 -15.20 -3.37 12.95
C ASP A 276 -15.24 -2.68 11.58
N GLN A 277 -14.55 -3.23 10.57
CA GLN A 277 -14.53 -2.64 9.22
C GLN A 277 -15.89 -2.64 8.53
N ILE A 278 -16.71 -3.68 8.74
CA ILE A 278 -18.08 -3.73 8.23
C ILE A 278 -18.96 -2.65 8.88
N VAL A 279 -18.87 -2.49 10.20
CA VAL A 279 -19.61 -1.44 10.93
C VAL A 279 -19.20 -0.04 10.48
N LEU A 280 -17.90 0.20 10.27
CA LEU A 280 -17.41 1.49 9.76
C LEU A 280 -17.90 1.76 8.33
N ALA A 281 -17.91 0.74 7.47
CA ALA A 281 -18.42 0.84 6.11
C ALA A 281 -19.91 1.22 6.07
N GLU A 282 -20.74 0.58 6.90
CA GLU A 282 -22.19 0.89 7.00
C GLU A 282 -22.43 2.32 7.47
N ARG A 283 -21.72 2.79 8.50
CA ARG A 283 -21.84 4.16 9.02
C ARG A 283 -21.45 5.23 8.01
N ARG A 284 -20.51 4.95 7.12
CA ARG A 284 -20.10 5.91 6.08
C ARG A 284 -21.21 6.23 5.10
N VAL A 285 -22.02 5.24 4.72
CA VAL A 285 -23.10 5.38 3.75
C VAL A 285 -24.43 5.69 4.43
N ARG A 286 -24.62 5.22 5.67
CA ARG A 286 -25.83 5.37 6.46
C ARG A 286 -25.50 6.00 7.80
N PRO A 287 -25.21 7.32 7.85
CA PRO A 287 -24.98 7.98 9.12
C PRO A 287 -26.19 7.74 10.02
N SER A 288 -25.96 7.29 11.25
CA SER A 288 -27.03 7.19 12.26
C SER A 288 -27.66 8.57 12.44
N ALA A 289 -29.00 8.62 12.33
CA ALA A 289 -29.80 9.80 12.52
C ALA A 289 -29.64 10.38 13.94
#